data_9e64445f057633af747e2ae5b7dc000c
#
_entry.id   9e64445f057633af747e2ae5b7dc000c
#
_cell.length_a   1.000
_cell.length_b   1.000
_cell.length_c   1.000
_cell.angle_alpha   90.00
_cell.angle_beta   90.00
_cell.angle_gamma   90.00
#
_symmetry.space_group_name_H-M   'P 1'
#
loop_
_entity.id
_entity.type
_entity.pdbx_description
1 polymer ?
#
loop_
_entity_poly.entity_id
_entity_poly.type
_entity_poly.pdbx_seq_one_letter_code
_entity_poly.pdbx_strand_id
1 'polypeptide(L)' 'MKILVLNCGSSSLKYQLINMETEEVLASGKYERIGEAEAFITHKVNGRKIEIKKPAYDQ' A
#
# COMPACT_ATOMS: atom_id res chain seq x y z
N MET A 1 -14.33 -7.02 -13.71
CA MET A 1 -12.96 -7.55 -13.56
C MET A 1 -12.14 -6.69 -12.62
N LYS A 2 -11.44 -7.33 -11.71
CA LYS A 2 -10.61 -6.62 -10.74
C LYS A 2 -9.14 -6.87 -11.07
N ILE A 3 -8.35 -5.82 -11.02
CA ILE A 3 -6.93 -5.91 -11.32
C ILE A 3 -6.12 -5.38 -10.16
N LEU A 4 -5.10 -6.13 -9.79
CA LEU A 4 -4.15 -5.71 -8.77
C LEU A 4 -2.92 -5.13 -9.46
N VAL A 5 -2.63 -3.88 -9.17
CA VAL A 5 -1.48 -3.19 -9.73
C VAL A 5 -0.43 -3.04 -8.64
N LEU A 6 0.78 -3.49 -8.94
CA LEU A 6 1.92 -3.39 -8.02
C LEU A 6 2.96 -2.46 -8.61
N ASN A 7 3.51 -1.61 -7.75
CA ASN A 7 4.50 -0.64 -8.15
C ASN A 7 5.62 -0.66 -7.10
N CYS A 8 6.80 -1.07 -7.50
CA CYS A 8 7.93 -1.22 -6.59
C CYS A 8 9.02 -0.20 -6.86
N GLY A 9 9.45 0.46 -5.81
CA GLY A 9 10.63 1.32 -5.87
C GLY A 9 11.75 0.71 -5.03
N SER A 10 12.84 1.43 -4.91
CA SER A 10 14.00 0.93 -4.17
C SER A 10 13.72 0.78 -2.68
N SER A 11 12.85 1.61 -2.14
CA SER A 11 12.53 1.55 -0.72
C SER A 11 11.05 1.70 -0.45
N SER A 12 10.22 1.49 -1.48
CA SER A 12 8.78 1.60 -1.32
C SER A 12 8.05 0.60 -2.20
N LEU A 13 6.86 0.25 -1.78
CA LEU A 13 5.98 -0.63 -2.52
C LEU A 13 4.59 -0.04 -2.45
N LYS A 14 3.94 0.06 -3.60
CA LYS A 14 2.56 0.51 -3.67
C LYS A 14 1.72 -0.53 -4.35
N TYR A 15 0.47 -0.65 -3.93
CA TYR A 15 -0.46 -1.52 -4.62
C TYR A 15 -1.83 -0.87 -4.71
N GLN A 16 -2.58 -1.27 -5.71
CA GLN A 16 -3.95 -0.80 -5.91
C GLN A 16 -4.78 -1.94 -6.46
N LEU A 17 -5.97 -2.11 -5.91
CA LEU A 17 -6.94 -3.03 -6.46
C LEU A 17 -8.01 -2.20 -7.14
N ILE A 18 -8.17 -2.37 -8.44
CA ILE A 18 -9.05 -1.56 -9.26
C ILE A 18 -10.16 -2.41 -9.85
N ASN A 19 -11.38 -1.92 -9.75
CA ASN A 19 -12.51 -2.52 -10.45
C ASN A 19 -12.57 -1.94 -11.84
N MET A 20 -12.24 -2.74 -12.84
CA MET A 20 -12.13 -2.27 -14.21
C MET A 20 -13.49 -1.94 -14.85
N GLU A 21 -14.57 -2.42 -14.29
CA GLU A 21 -15.89 -2.10 -14.79
C GLU A 21 -16.30 -0.68 -14.46
N THR A 22 -15.95 -0.22 -13.29
CA THR A 22 -16.28 1.13 -12.84
C THR A 22 -15.08 2.04 -12.76
N GLU A 23 -13.89 1.48 -12.95
CA GLU A 23 -12.61 2.18 -12.82
C GLU A 23 -12.40 2.79 -11.43
N GLU A 24 -12.96 2.14 -10.45
CA GLU A 24 -12.81 2.58 -9.07
C GLU A 24 -11.66 1.87 -8.38
N VAL A 25 -10.93 2.59 -7.55
CA VAL A 25 -9.90 1.99 -6.71
C VAL A 25 -10.59 1.46 -5.47
N LEU A 26 -10.66 0.14 -5.36
CA LEU A 26 -11.32 -0.52 -4.25
C LEU A 26 -10.46 -0.56 -3.01
N ALA A 27 -9.17 -0.72 -3.20
CA ALA A 27 -8.23 -0.76 -2.10
C ALA A 27 -6.88 -0.29 -2.61
N SER A 28 -6.11 0.31 -1.75
CA SER A 28 -4.75 0.71 -2.10
C SER A 28 -3.89 0.68 -0.85
N GLY A 29 -2.60 0.56 -1.05
CA GLY A 29 -1.69 0.56 0.07
C GLY A 29 -0.31 1.01 -0.35
N LYS A 30 0.47 1.38 0.64
CA LYS A 30 1.81 1.86 0.42
C LYS A 30 2.68 1.43 1.59
N TYR A 31 3.81 0.85 1.28
CA TYR A 31 4.82 0.49 2.25
C TYR A 31 6.05 1.34 1.97
N GLU A 32 6.47 2.10 2.94
CA GLU A 32 7.66 2.94 2.80
C GLU A 32 8.63 2.62 3.92
N ARG A 33 9.89 2.46 3.55
CA ARG A 33 10.95 2.32 4.54
C ARG A 33 11.45 3.71 4.88
N ILE A 34 11.26 4.09 6.13
CA ILE A 34 11.70 5.37 6.63
C ILE A 34 12.95 5.14 7.46
N GLY A 35 14.11 5.22 6.84
CA GLY A 35 15.35 4.90 7.50
C GLY A 35 15.59 3.41 7.53
N GLU A 36 16.54 2.95 8.31
CA GLU A 36 16.95 1.56 8.30
C GLU A 36 16.14 0.68 9.22
N ALA A 37 15.54 1.26 10.23
CA ALA A 37 14.86 0.48 11.25
C ALA A 37 13.35 0.72 11.32
N GLU A 38 12.82 1.54 10.44
CA GLU A 38 11.41 1.89 10.48
C GLU A 38 10.72 1.72 9.15
N ALA A 39 9.48 1.32 9.18
CA ALA A 39 8.63 1.23 8.00
C ALA A 39 7.28 1.86 8.30
N PHE A 40 6.71 2.47 7.30
CA PHE A 40 5.41 3.10 7.38
C PHE A 40 4.48 2.43 6.38
N ILE A 41 3.37 1.92 6.88
CA ILE A 41 2.41 1.21 6.04
C ILE A 41 1.10 1.99 6.05
N THR A 42 0.62 2.31 4.87
CA THR A 42 -0.68 2.97 4.70
C THR A 42 -1.58 2.04 3.92
N HIS A 43 -2.79 1.85 4.40
CA HIS A 43 -3.75 0.98 3.75
C HIS A 43 -5.09 1.71 3.68
N LYS A 44 -5.67 1.79 2.49
CA LYS A 44 -6.95 2.44 2.26
C LYS A 44 -7.93 1.48 1.64
N VAL A 45 -9.09 1.37 2.24
CA VAL A 45 -10.19 0.55 1.73
C VAL A 45 -11.48 1.31 1.94
N ASN A 46 -12.25 1.51 0.87
CA ASN A 46 -13.57 2.14 0.95
C ASN A 46 -13.59 3.46 1.70
N GLY A 47 -12.60 4.29 1.45
CA GLY A 47 -12.54 5.59 2.10
C GLY A 47 -11.98 5.56 3.52
N ARG A 48 -11.64 4.40 4.01
CA ARG A 48 -11.00 4.27 5.31
C ARG A 48 -9.51 4.21 5.14
N LYS A 49 -8.80 4.85 6.02
CA LYS A 49 -7.35 4.91 5.96
C LYS A 49 -6.78 4.37 7.25
N ILE A 50 -5.87 3.42 7.13
CA ILE A 50 -5.17 2.82 8.26
C ILE A 50 -3.69 3.05 8.06
N GLU A 51 -3.04 3.59 9.08
CA GLU A 51 -1.60 3.85 9.02
C GLU A 51 -0.92 3.10 10.16
N ILE A 52 0.13 2.38 9.83
CA ILE A 52 0.88 1.60 10.80
C ILE A 52 2.35 1.92 10.65
N LYS A 53 3.00 2.17 11.78
CA LYS A 53 4.44 2.40 11.82
C LYS A 53 5.08 1.26 12.58
N LYS A 54 6.04 0.60 11.96
CA LYS A 54 6.69 -0.57 12.54
C LYS A 54 8.18 -0.54 12.29
N PRO A 55 8.97 -1.27 13.09
CA PRO A 55 10.36 -1.51 12.73
C PRO A 55 10.45 -2.27 11.41
N ALA A 56 11.31 -1.82 10.52
CA ALA A 56 11.39 -2.41 9.18
C ALA A 56 11.94 -3.83 9.19
N TYR A 57 12.68 -4.20 10.20
CA TYR A 57 13.28 -5.51 10.30
C TYR A 57 12.46 -6.48 11.15
N ASP A 58 11.34 -6.03 11.63
CA ASP A 58 10.48 -6.85 12.47
C ASP A 58 9.70 -7.84 11.61
N GLN A 59 9.85 -9.06 11.89
CA GLN A 59 9.15 -10.12 11.19
C GLN A 59 7.90 -10.52 11.97
#